data_3bbc4db5c253d09c630e488f689a5931
#
_entry.id   3bbc4db5c253d09c630e488f689a5931
#
_cell.length_a   1.000
_cell.length_b   1.000
_cell.length_c   1.000
_cell.angle_alpha   90.00
_cell.angle_beta   90.00
_cell.angle_gamma   90.00
#
_symmetry.space_group_name_H-M   'P 1'
#
loop_
_entity.id
_entity.type
_entity.pdbx_description
1 polymer ?
#
loop_
_entity_poly.entity_id
_entity_poly.type
_entity_poly.pdbx_seq_one_letter_code
_entity_poly.pdbx_strand_id
1 'polypeptide(L)'
;MSCTFRRMTADDLPSVLEMNRTFRSGFLTEEGASVFLADTRNWLWVGMMDHRIIAFAYGYALDRLDGRRMLYLHEVGVAEEYQRQGIGTSLLETLKDECRMQSFHRIFLIAHQCNTAAKALYRKCGGEISCDSGGNDTTFMFFL
;
A
#
# COMPACT_ATOMS: atom_id res chain seq x y z
N MET A 1 -9.46 -17.94 10.58
CA MET A 1 -9.93 -16.53 10.64
C MET A 1 -9.53 -15.83 9.38
N SER A 2 -10.45 -15.09 8.81
CA SER A 2 -10.22 -14.41 7.54
C SER A 2 -9.77 -12.98 7.74
N CYS A 3 -8.85 -12.54 6.89
CA CYS A 3 -8.43 -11.16 6.81
C CYS A 3 -9.37 -10.42 5.86
N THR A 4 -9.85 -9.27 6.26
CA THR A 4 -10.67 -8.39 5.42
C THR A 4 -9.84 -7.20 4.96
N PHE A 5 -10.10 -6.73 3.73
CA PHE A 5 -9.35 -5.63 3.15
C PHE A 5 -10.29 -4.49 2.84
N ARG A 6 -9.95 -3.29 3.27
CA ARG A 6 -10.73 -2.09 2.96
C ARG A 6 -9.90 -0.81 3.04
N ARG A 7 -10.45 0.25 2.49
CA ARG A 7 -9.85 1.57 2.57
C ARG A 7 -10.22 2.26 3.87
N MET A 8 -9.24 2.94 4.47
CA MET A 8 -9.44 3.77 5.66
C MET A 8 -9.92 5.17 5.28
N THR A 9 -10.75 5.74 6.14
CA THR A 9 -11.25 7.11 6.01
C THR A 9 -10.93 7.90 7.29
N ALA A 10 -11.29 9.17 7.31
CA ALA A 10 -11.09 10.02 8.50
C ALA A 10 -11.76 9.43 9.75
N ASP A 11 -12.86 8.71 9.60
CA ASP A 11 -13.57 8.08 10.72
C ASP A 11 -12.79 6.92 11.34
N ASP A 12 -11.78 6.42 10.65
CA ASP A 12 -10.96 5.30 11.09
C ASP A 12 -9.69 5.72 11.85
N LEU A 13 -9.54 7.00 12.16
CA LEU A 13 -8.33 7.53 12.80
C LEU A 13 -7.88 6.73 14.03
N PRO A 14 -8.78 6.37 14.98
CA PRO A 14 -8.35 5.58 16.15
C PRO A 14 -7.73 4.25 15.77
N SER A 15 -8.31 3.53 14.82
CA SER A 15 -7.78 2.25 14.33
C SER A 15 -6.44 2.42 13.64
N VAL A 16 -6.29 3.50 12.86
CA VAL A 16 -5.04 3.80 12.14
C VAL A 16 -3.92 4.08 13.14
N LEU A 17 -4.18 4.82 14.22
CA LEU A 17 -3.17 5.12 15.23
C LEU A 17 -2.72 3.87 16.00
N GLU A 18 -3.59 2.85 16.12
CA GLU A 18 -3.21 1.57 16.71
C GLU A 18 -2.12 0.83 15.91
N MET A 19 -1.92 1.20 14.65
CA MET A 19 -0.85 0.64 13.83
C MET A 19 0.54 0.84 14.47
N ASN A 20 0.72 1.89 15.26
CA ASN A 20 1.99 2.12 15.96
C ASN A 20 2.35 0.98 16.94
N ARG A 21 1.36 0.25 17.43
CA ARG A 21 1.59 -0.89 18.32
C ARG A 21 1.90 -2.15 17.53
N THR A 22 1.26 -2.31 16.37
CA THR A 22 1.42 -3.50 15.53
C THR A 22 2.70 -3.45 14.71
N PHE A 23 3.01 -2.28 14.17
CA PHE A 23 4.20 -2.04 13.35
C PHE A 23 5.17 -1.23 14.18
N ARG A 24 6.30 -1.79 14.52
CA ARG A 24 7.28 -1.27 15.49
C ARG A 24 7.95 0.05 15.11
N SER A 25 7.48 0.69 14.08
CA SER A 25 8.07 1.94 13.58
C SER A 25 7.68 3.17 14.39
N GLY A 26 6.54 3.15 15.10
CA GLY A 26 6.07 4.29 15.90
C GLY A 26 5.98 5.59 15.09
N PHE A 27 5.80 5.49 13.78
CA PHE A 27 5.97 6.62 12.86
C PHE A 27 4.71 7.49 12.71
N LEU A 28 3.55 6.99 13.13
CA LEU A 28 2.30 7.71 12.96
C LEU A 28 2.09 8.71 14.11
N THR A 29 1.80 9.96 13.73
CA THR A 29 1.33 10.97 14.67
C THR A 29 -0.15 11.20 14.43
N GLU A 30 -0.86 11.63 15.47
CA GLU A 30 -2.29 11.92 15.34
C GLU A 30 -2.52 13.03 14.30
N GLU A 31 -1.73 14.08 14.36
CA GLU A 31 -1.82 15.18 13.41
C GLU A 31 -1.54 14.74 11.97
N GLY A 32 -0.46 14.02 11.76
CA GLY A 32 -0.09 13.53 10.43
C GLY A 32 -1.12 12.59 9.85
N ALA A 33 -1.62 11.64 10.64
CA ALA A 33 -2.65 10.70 10.20
C ALA A 33 -3.96 11.42 9.90
N SER A 34 -4.36 12.41 10.71
CA SER A 34 -5.57 13.21 10.46
C SER A 34 -5.47 13.97 9.15
N VAL A 35 -4.36 14.62 8.88
CA VAL A 35 -4.13 15.36 7.63
C VAL A 35 -4.17 14.40 6.44
N PHE A 36 -3.48 13.26 6.56
CA PHE A 36 -3.45 12.26 5.49
C PHE A 36 -4.85 11.76 5.14
N LEU A 37 -5.61 11.33 6.15
CA LEU A 37 -6.93 10.75 5.94
C LEU A 37 -7.99 11.76 5.47
N ALA A 38 -7.79 13.04 5.74
CA ALA A 38 -8.71 14.09 5.32
C ALA A 38 -8.67 14.37 3.82
N ASP A 39 -7.59 14.04 3.13
CA ASP A 39 -7.46 14.25 1.69
C ASP A 39 -7.78 12.96 0.95
N THR A 40 -8.85 12.96 0.15
CA THR A 40 -9.33 11.77 -0.56
C THR A 40 -8.38 11.28 -1.66
N ARG A 41 -7.38 12.07 -2.04
CA ARG A 41 -6.32 11.64 -2.96
C ARG A 41 -5.29 10.76 -2.28
N ASN A 42 -5.23 10.81 -0.96
CA ASN A 42 -4.38 9.95 -0.16
C ASN A 42 -5.11 8.65 0.12
N TRP A 43 -4.45 7.53 -0.17
CA TRP A 43 -5.05 6.20 -0.05
C TRP A 43 -4.32 5.41 1.03
N LEU A 44 -5.08 4.91 1.97
CA LEU A 44 -4.61 3.91 2.93
C LEU A 44 -5.54 2.71 2.85
N TRP A 45 -5.02 1.60 2.36
CA TRP A 45 -5.71 0.32 2.34
C TRP A 45 -5.10 -0.59 3.39
N VAL A 46 -5.94 -1.33 4.09
CA VAL A 46 -5.49 -2.18 5.19
C VAL A 46 -6.06 -3.57 5.08
N GLY A 47 -5.32 -4.53 5.64
CA GLY A 47 -5.83 -5.86 5.97
C GLY A 47 -6.12 -5.90 7.46
N MET A 48 -7.33 -6.32 7.82
CA MET A 48 -7.77 -6.40 9.21
C MET A 48 -8.09 -7.82 9.62
N MET A 49 -7.66 -8.18 10.81
CA MET A 49 -7.99 -9.45 11.44
C MET A 49 -8.24 -9.18 12.91
N ASP A 50 -9.39 -9.67 13.43
CA ASP A 50 -9.79 -9.45 14.82
C ASP A 50 -9.76 -7.98 15.24
N HIS A 51 -10.30 -7.11 14.39
CA HIS A 51 -10.36 -5.66 14.60
C HIS A 51 -9.01 -4.96 14.67
N ARG A 52 -7.93 -5.63 14.27
CA ARG A 52 -6.59 -5.06 14.19
C ARG A 52 -6.15 -4.92 12.75
N ILE A 53 -5.47 -3.83 12.47
CA ILE A 53 -4.78 -3.66 11.19
C ILE A 53 -3.47 -4.44 11.25
N ILE A 54 -3.35 -5.47 10.40
CA ILE A 54 -2.18 -6.33 10.33
C ILE A 54 -1.39 -6.19 9.04
N ALA A 55 -1.93 -5.46 8.08
CA ALA A 55 -1.25 -5.15 6.82
C ALA A 55 -1.73 -3.79 6.32
N PHE A 56 -0.90 -3.11 5.58
CA PHE A 56 -1.27 -1.83 5.00
C PHE A 56 -0.54 -1.56 3.70
N ALA A 57 -1.15 -0.72 2.88
CA ALA A 57 -0.52 -0.11 1.72
C ALA A 57 -1.04 1.33 1.64
N TYR A 58 -0.13 2.31 1.60
CA TYR A 58 -0.57 3.68 1.47
C TYR A 58 0.20 4.42 0.38
N GLY A 59 -0.47 5.40 -0.18
CA GLY A 59 0.10 6.20 -1.24
C GLY A 59 -0.86 7.28 -1.73
N TYR A 60 -0.66 7.68 -2.97
CA TYR A 60 -1.27 8.89 -3.48
C TYR A 60 -1.83 8.67 -4.88
N ALA A 61 -3.08 9.09 -5.09
CA ALA A 61 -3.68 9.14 -6.41
C ALA A 61 -3.15 10.39 -7.13
N LEU A 62 -2.52 10.19 -8.27
CA LEU A 62 -1.87 11.23 -9.03
C LEU A 62 -2.56 11.41 -10.38
N ASP A 63 -3.01 12.62 -10.66
CA ASP A 63 -3.55 12.97 -11.96
C ASP A 63 -2.42 13.38 -12.90
N ARG A 64 -2.45 12.81 -14.10
CA ARG A 64 -1.49 13.14 -15.15
C ARG A 64 -2.07 14.26 -16.03
N LEU A 65 -1.19 14.95 -16.68
CA LEU A 65 -1.57 16.04 -17.59
C LEU A 65 -2.40 15.53 -18.79
N ASP A 66 -2.23 14.26 -19.16
CA ASP A 66 -2.99 13.61 -20.24
C ASP A 66 -4.36 13.08 -19.80
N GLY A 67 -4.80 13.38 -18.58
CA GLY A 67 -6.08 12.95 -18.04
C GLY A 67 -6.10 11.55 -17.45
N ARG A 68 -5.00 10.81 -17.50
CA ARG A 68 -4.90 9.49 -16.87
C ARG A 68 -4.57 9.65 -15.40
N ARG A 69 -4.95 8.65 -14.62
CA ARG A 69 -4.67 8.64 -13.16
C ARG A 69 -3.80 7.46 -12.82
N MET A 70 -2.84 7.68 -11.93
CA MET A 70 -1.94 6.65 -11.42
C MET A 70 -2.03 6.61 -9.90
N LEU A 71 -1.73 5.46 -9.32
CA LEU A 71 -1.53 5.33 -7.89
C LEU A 71 -0.04 5.09 -7.63
N TYR A 72 0.56 5.98 -6.84
CA TYR A 72 1.89 5.76 -6.29
C TYR A 72 1.75 5.16 -4.90
N LEU A 73 2.22 3.94 -4.69
CA LEU A 73 2.28 3.32 -3.37
C LEU A 73 3.62 3.66 -2.72
N HIS A 74 3.53 4.40 -1.63
CA HIS A 74 4.72 4.83 -0.90
C HIS A 74 5.28 3.72 -0.01
N GLU A 75 4.39 2.98 0.67
CA GLU A 75 4.80 1.94 1.59
C GLU A 75 3.78 0.81 1.64
N VAL A 76 4.28 -0.41 1.75
CA VAL A 76 3.48 -1.63 1.93
C VAL A 76 4.11 -2.40 3.08
N GLY A 77 3.31 -2.82 4.04
CA GLY A 77 3.79 -3.56 5.19
C GLY A 77 2.83 -4.65 5.64
N VAL A 78 3.38 -5.73 6.16
CA VAL A 78 2.63 -6.80 6.81
C VAL A 78 3.27 -7.02 8.16
N ALA A 79 2.45 -7.09 9.22
CA ALA A 79 2.95 -7.34 10.57
C ALA A 79 3.74 -8.66 10.61
N GLU A 80 4.81 -8.68 11.36
CA GLU A 80 5.80 -9.77 11.37
C GLU A 80 5.14 -11.13 11.59
N GLU A 81 4.20 -11.23 12.54
CA GLU A 81 3.49 -12.47 12.87
C GLU A 81 2.60 -12.98 11.73
N TYR A 82 2.26 -12.15 10.79
CA TYR A 82 1.35 -12.47 9.70
C TYR A 82 2.02 -12.55 8.33
N GLN A 83 3.34 -12.43 8.30
CA GLN A 83 4.09 -12.57 7.05
C GLN A 83 4.08 -14.01 6.54
N ARG A 84 4.31 -14.16 5.22
CA ARG A 84 4.39 -15.45 4.54
C ARG A 84 3.07 -16.25 4.54
N GLN A 85 1.95 -15.56 4.69
CA GLN A 85 0.62 -16.17 4.66
C GLN A 85 -0.23 -15.70 3.48
N GLY A 86 0.38 -14.99 2.52
CA GLY A 86 -0.32 -14.47 1.35
C GLY A 86 -1.12 -13.20 1.58
N ILE A 87 -1.02 -12.58 2.75
CA ILE A 87 -1.80 -11.38 3.09
C ILE A 87 -1.36 -10.18 2.24
N GLY A 88 -0.07 -9.97 2.07
CA GLY A 88 0.44 -8.89 1.22
C GLY A 88 -0.01 -9.04 -0.23
N THR A 89 0.00 -10.27 -0.74
CA THR A 89 -0.50 -10.58 -2.09
C THR A 89 -1.98 -10.24 -2.21
N SER A 90 -2.80 -10.68 -1.25
CA SER A 90 -4.24 -10.41 -1.25
C SER A 90 -4.55 -8.92 -1.15
N LEU A 91 -3.80 -8.19 -0.35
CA LEU A 91 -3.95 -6.75 -0.22
C LEU A 91 -3.66 -6.04 -1.55
N LEU A 92 -2.55 -6.37 -2.21
CA LEU A 92 -2.19 -5.76 -3.49
C LEU A 92 -3.16 -6.14 -4.60
N GLU A 93 -3.64 -7.39 -4.63
CA GLU A 93 -4.64 -7.80 -5.63
C GLU A 93 -5.96 -7.05 -5.43
N THR A 94 -6.40 -6.88 -4.19
CA THR A 94 -7.60 -6.10 -3.87
C THR A 94 -7.43 -4.64 -4.32
N LEU A 95 -6.27 -4.07 -4.05
CA LEU A 95 -5.95 -2.70 -4.44
C LEU A 95 -5.93 -2.53 -5.97
N LYS A 96 -5.34 -3.49 -6.68
CA LYS A 96 -5.33 -3.50 -8.14
C LYS A 96 -6.75 -3.54 -8.71
N ASP A 97 -7.61 -4.39 -8.14
CA ASP A 97 -9.00 -4.49 -8.56
C ASP A 97 -9.74 -3.17 -8.35
N GLU A 98 -9.54 -2.52 -7.21
CA GLU A 98 -10.13 -1.22 -6.95
C GLU A 98 -9.66 -0.15 -7.92
N CYS A 99 -8.37 -0.14 -8.22
CA CYS A 99 -7.81 0.78 -9.20
C CYS A 99 -8.39 0.55 -10.59
N ARG A 100 -8.58 -0.70 -10.99
CA ARG A 100 -9.24 -1.03 -12.27
C ARG A 100 -10.67 -0.52 -12.30
N MET A 101 -11.42 -0.72 -11.22
CA MET A 101 -12.79 -0.25 -11.10
C MET A 101 -12.91 1.26 -11.20
N GLN A 102 -11.92 1.99 -10.72
CA GLN A 102 -11.87 3.45 -10.79
C GLN A 102 -11.14 3.96 -12.04
N SER A 103 -10.83 3.08 -12.99
CA SER A 103 -10.17 3.42 -14.26
C SER A 103 -8.78 4.03 -14.10
N PHE A 104 -8.05 3.63 -13.09
CA PHE A 104 -6.64 4.01 -12.96
C PHE A 104 -5.84 3.34 -14.09
N HIS A 105 -4.86 4.07 -14.60
CA HIS A 105 -4.02 3.59 -15.69
C HIS A 105 -2.96 2.60 -15.19
N ARG A 106 -2.35 2.88 -14.04
CA ARG A 106 -1.29 2.04 -13.50
C ARG A 106 -1.06 2.32 -12.02
N ILE A 107 -0.39 1.37 -11.37
CA ILE A 107 0.18 1.53 -10.03
C ILE A 107 1.69 1.45 -10.17
N PHE A 108 2.43 2.28 -9.46
CA PHE A 108 3.87 2.13 -9.36
C PHE A 108 4.34 2.29 -7.92
N LEU A 109 5.47 1.68 -7.62
CA LEU A 109 6.11 1.76 -6.31
C LEU A 109 7.60 1.57 -6.45
N ILE A 110 8.33 1.97 -5.43
CA ILE A 110 9.77 1.90 -5.40
C ILE A 110 10.17 0.98 -4.26
N ALA A 111 10.98 -0.04 -4.55
CA ALA A 111 11.52 -0.96 -3.56
C ALA A 111 13.03 -0.76 -3.44
N HIS A 112 13.53 -0.71 -2.21
CA HIS A 112 14.97 -0.69 -1.98
C HIS A 112 15.59 -2.01 -2.43
N GLN A 113 16.77 -1.96 -3.03
CA GLN A 113 17.46 -3.13 -3.56
C GLN A 113 17.65 -4.24 -2.53
N CYS A 114 17.87 -3.88 -1.27
CA CYS A 114 18.05 -4.85 -0.19
C CYS A 114 16.75 -5.49 0.28
N ASN A 115 15.59 -4.97 -0.12
CA ASN A 115 14.29 -5.50 0.30
C ASN A 115 13.85 -6.62 -0.63
N THR A 116 14.47 -7.79 -0.48
CA THR A 116 14.21 -8.95 -1.34
C THR A 116 12.79 -9.48 -1.18
N ALA A 117 12.23 -9.42 0.04
CA ALA A 117 10.87 -9.87 0.30
C ALA A 117 9.84 -9.00 -0.42
N ALA A 118 10.00 -7.68 -0.38
CA ALA A 118 9.12 -6.77 -1.09
C ALA A 118 9.22 -6.96 -2.61
N LYS A 119 10.43 -7.09 -3.14
CA LYS A 119 10.66 -7.32 -4.57
C LYS A 119 10.00 -8.61 -5.05
N ALA A 120 10.11 -9.68 -4.25
CA ALA A 120 9.46 -10.96 -4.56
C ALA A 120 7.94 -10.82 -4.57
N LEU A 121 7.37 -10.11 -3.60
CA LEU A 121 5.94 -9.84 -3.52
C LEU A 121 5.45 -9.09 -4.77
N TYR A 122 6.16 -8.04 -5.16
CA TYR A 122 5.73 -7.21 -6.30
C TYR A 122 5.80 -7.99 -7.62
N ARG A 123 6.83 -8.80 -7.81
CA ARG A 123 6.92 -9.68 -8.99
C ARG A 123 5.78 -10.70 -9.00
N LYS A 124 5.50 -11.30 -7.86
CA LYS A 124 4.40 -12.28 -7.72
C LYS A 124 3.05 -11.67 -8.10
N CYS A 125 2.83 -10.41 -7.77
CA CYS A 125 1.60 -9.70 -8.10
C CYS A 125 1.58 -9.14 -9.54
N GLY A 126 2.56 -9.46 -10.35
CA GLY A 126 2.61 -9.04 -11.75
C GLY A 126 3.29 -7.71 -12.00
N GLY A 127 4.02 -7.20 -11.02
CA GLY A 127 4.80 -5.98 -11.19
C GLY A 127 5.99 -6.18 -12.11
N GLU A 128 6.19 -5.24 -13.02
CA GLU A 128 7.32 -5.23 -13.96
C GLU A 128 8.30 -4.15 -13.56
N ILE A 129 9.60 -4.43 -13.71
CA ILE A 129 10.63 -3.43 -13.45
C ILE A 129 10.57 -2.38 -14.55
N SER A 130 10.22 -1.15 -14.19
CA SER A 130 10.08 -0.04 -15.13
C SER A 130 11.38 0.72 -15.34
N CYS A 131 12.18 0.84 -14.28
CA CYS A 131 13.44 1.55 -14.33
C CYS A 131 14.40 0.93 -13.34
N ASP A 132 15.54 0.48 -13.85
CA ASP A 132 16.68 0.07 -13.02
C ASP A 132 17.81 1.04 -13.34
N SER A 133 17.90 2.08 -12.53
CA SER A 133 18.88 3.13 -12.74
C SER A 133 20.28 2.77 -12.26
N GLY A 134 20.49 1.51 -11.82
CA GLY A 134 21.76 1.09 -11.25
C GLY A 134 22.00 1.65 -9.84
N GLY A 135 21.00 2.29 -9.25
CA GLY A 135 21.05 2.79 -7.89
C GLY A 135 20.54 1.78 -6.88
N ASN A 136 20.21 2.29 -5.70
CA ASN A 136 19.75 1.46 -4.57
C ASN A 136 18.25 1.11 -4.63
N ASP A 137 17.53 1.66 -5.58
CA ASP A 137 16.08 1.52 -5.68
C ASP A 137 15.66 0.90 -7.01
N THR A 138 14.58 0.13 -6.97
CA THR A 138 13.95 -0.46 -8.14
C THR A 138 12.51 -0.01 -8.22
N THR A 139 12.09 0.50 -9.38
CA THR A 139 10.70 0.90 -9.61
C THR A 139 9.93 -0.24 -10.25
N PHE A 140 8.83 -0.63 -9.62
CA PHE A 140 7.91 -1.62 -10.13
C PHE A 140 6.67 -0.93 -10.70
N MET A 141 6.18 -1.43 -11.81
CA MET A 141 5.00 -0.91 -12.50
C MET A 141 3.99 -2.03 -12.67
N PHE A 142 2.74 -1.75 -12.30
CA PHE A 142 1.62 -2.64 -12.53
C PHE A 142 0.71 -1.99 -13.58
N PHE A 143 0.61 -2.58 -14.74
CA PHE A 143 -0.28 -2.11 -15.79
C PHE A 143 -1.68 -2.69 -15.56
N LEU A 144 -2.68 -1.83 -15.54
CA LEU A 144 -4.04 -2.20 -15.14
C LEU A 144 -5.02 -2.38 -16.31
#